data_1258af29676c8c93ef0609abfc392497
#
_entry.id   1258af29676c8c93ef0609abfc392497
#
_cell.length_a   1.000
_cell.length_b   1.000
_cell.length_c   1.000
_cell.angle_alpha   90.00
_cell.angle_beta   90.00
_cell.angle_gamma   90.00
#
_symmetry.space_group_name_H-M   'P 1'
#
loop_
_entity.id
_entity.type
_entity.pdbx_description
1 polymer ?
#
loop_
_entity_poly.entity_id
_entity_poly.type
_entity_poly.pdbx_seq_one_letter_code
_entity_poly.pdbx_strand_id
1 'polypeptide(L)'
;MQFLNPKHWRRAKGFSNGVLAEGRLICVAGQIGWNAEQQFESDDFVVQVRQALANIVAVLAEAGAGPEHVMRLTWYVTDKNEYLARLAEVGQAYRDVMGRHFPAMTLVQVAALVEDRAKVEIEATAVAAAGGRSGR
;
A
#
# COMPACT_ATOMS: atom_id res chain seq x y z
N MET A 1 11.31 -6.13 -11.96
CA MET A 1 11.45 -5.31 -10.74
C MET A 1 12.57 -5.89 -9.90
N GLN A 2 13.50 -5.04 -9.49
CA GLN A 2 14.64 -5.45 -8.70
C GLN A 2 14.54 -4.85 -7.31
N PHE A 3 14.66 -5.69 -6.27
CA PHE A 3 14.61 -5.25 -4.88
C PHE A 3 16.02 -4.92 -4.41
N LEU A 4 16.18 -3.75 -3.81
CA LEU A 4 17.49 -3.19 -3.44
C LEU A 4 17.64 -3.21 -1.93
N ASN A 5 18.37 -4.22 -1.44
CA ASN A 5 18.64 -4.37 -0.01
C ASN A 5 20.13 -4.63 0.15
N PRO A 6 20.90 -3.66 0.70
CA PRO A 6 22.35 -3.86 0.86
C PRO A 6 22.62 -5.13 1.67
N LYS A 7 23.56 -5.95 1.18
CA LYS A 7 23.81 -7.28 1.75
C LYS A 7 24.20 -7.25 3.20
N HIS A 8 24.93 -6.21 3.61
CA HIS A 8 25.45 -6.11 4.98
C HIS A 8 24.46 -5.47 5.96
N TRP A 9 23.29 -5.03 5.47
CA TRP A 9 22.28 -4.51 6.35
C TRP A 9 21.47 -5.64 6.97
N ARG A 10 20.89 -5.37 8.14
CA ARG A 10 19.94 -6.29 8.74
C ARG A 10 18.79 -6.51 7.75
N ARG A 11 18.37 -7.77 7.63
CA ARG A 11 17.31 -8.14 6.70
C ARG A 11 16.02 -7.35 6.98
N ALA A 12 15.45 -6.75 5.92
CA ALA A 12 14.16 -6.08 6.00
C ALA A 12 13.05 -7.12 6.15
N LYS A 13 12.03 -6.79 6.95
CA LYS A 13 10.88 -7.66 7.18
C LYS A 13 9.62 -6.91 6.80
N GLY A 14 8.86 -7.44 5.83
CA GLY A 14 7.62 -6.86 5.39
C GLY A 14 7.79 -5.65 4.48
N PHE A 15 9.02 -5.35 4.04
CA PHE A 15 9.30 -4.27 3.11
C PHE A 15 10.65 -4.50 2.45
N SER A 16 10.95 -3.70 1.42
CA SER A 16 12.28 -3.61 0.83
C SER A 16 12.82 -2.21 1.04
N ASN A 17 14.14 -2.06 1.09
CA ASN A 17 14.75 -0.74 1.30
C ASN A 17 14.68 0.12 0.04
N GLY A 18 14.66 -0.50 -1.12
CA GLY A 18 14.51 0.21 -2.38
C GLY A 18 13.99 -0.72 -3.46
N VAL A 19 13.53 -0.13 -4.55
CA VAL A 19 13.06 -0.88 -5.72
C VAL A 19 13.53 -0.15 -6.97
N LEU A 20 14.04 -0.92 -7.93
CA LEU A 20 14.38 -0.43 -9.26
C LEU A 20 13.42 -1.08 -10.27
N ALA A 21 12.78 -0.27 -11.09
CA ALA A 21 11.86 -0.79 -12.09
C ALA A 21 11.87 0.10 -13.33
N GLU A 22 11.50 -0.49 -14.46
CA GLU A 22 11.32 0.23 -15.73
C GLU A 22 9.93 -0.07 -16.24
N GLY A 23 9.32 0.90 -16.90
CA GLY A 23 8.02 0.68 -17.49
C GLY A 23 7.12 1.91 -17.40
N ARG A 24 5.82 1.67 -17.50
CA ARG A 24 4.82 2.73 -17.44
C ARG A 24 4.48 3.01 -15.98
N LEU A 25 4.56 4.28 -15.61
CA LEU A 25 4.36 4.71 -14.24
C LEU A 25 2.87 4.87 -13.93
N ILE A 26 2.44 4.35 -12.80
CA ILE A 26 1.07 4.49 -12.30
C ILE A 26 1.14 5.11 -10.90
N CYS A 27 0.49 6.25 -10.73
CA CYS A 27 0.41 6.90 -9.43
C CYS A 27 -1.00 6.69 -8.87
N VAL A 28 -1.10 6.11 -7.70
CA VAL A 28 -2.38 5.91 -7.02
C VAL A 28 -2.46 6.90 -5.88
N ALA A 29 -3.48 7.75 -5.91
CA ALA A 29 -3.70 8.75 -4.87
C ALA A 29 -3.96 8.07 -3.53
N GLY A 30 -3.74 8.80 -2.44
CA GLY A 30 -3.98 8.28 -1.10
C GLY A 30 -5.38 7.71 -0.97
N GLN A 31 -5.46 6.48 -0.50
CA GLN A 31 -6.71 5.77 -0.28
C GLN A 31 -6.92 5.58 1.20
N ILE A 32 -8.12 5.90 1.67
CA ILE A 32 -8.48 5.68 3.06
C ILE A 32 -9.44 4.49 3.16
N GLY A 33 -9.82 4.11 4.37
CA GLY A 33 -10.55 2.87 4.58
C GLY A 33 -12.06 2.96 4.33
N TRP A 34 -12.48 3.70 3.32
CA TRP A 34 -13.89 3.75 2.95
C TRP A 34 -14.16 2.95 1.66
N ASN A 35 -15.44 2.58 1.46
CA ASN A 35 -15.85 1.77 0.32
C ASN A 35 -16.08 2.62 -0.93
N ALA A 36 -16.61 1.99 -1.98
CA ALA A 36 -16.82 2.65 -3.27
C ALA A 36 -17.79 3.83 -3.19
N GLU A 37 -18.66 3.88 -2.19
CA GLU A 37 -19.60 4.98 -1.97
C GLU A 37 -19.07 6.01 -0.98
N GLN A 38 -17.77 5.91 -0.65
CA GLN A 38 -17.10 6.80 0.31
C GLN A 38 -17.74 6.71 1.70
N GLN A 39 -18.11 5.49 2.11
CA GLN A 39 -18.66 5.22 3.43
C GLN A 39 -17.72 4.29 4.20
N PHE A 40 -17.45 4.64 5.47
CA PHE A 40 -16.67 3.77 6.34
C PHE A 40 -17.57 2.67 6.88
N GLU A 41 -17.18 1.43 6.65
CA GLU A 41 -17.90 0.27 7.18
C GLU A 41 -17.45 -0.10 8.58
N SER A 42 -16.31 0.44 9.03
CA SER A 42 -15.73 0.09 10.32
C SER A 42 -14.82 1.19 10.84
N ASP A 43 -14.75 1.32 12.13
CA ASP A 43 -13.76 2.17 12.81
C ASP A 43 -12.54 1.36 13.25
N ASP A 44 -12.51 0.05 12.96
CA ASP A 44 -11.35 -0.78 13.31
C ASP A 44 -10.18 -0.48 12.38
N PHE A 45 -9.00 -0.28 12.97
CA PHE A 45 -7.80 0.09 12.24
C PHE A 45 -7.44 -0.93 11.16
N VAL A 46 -7.43 -2.21 11.50
CA VAL A 46 -7.01 -3.26 10.56
C VAL A 46 -8.03 -3.41 9.42
N VAL A 47 -9.32 -3.28 9.72
CA VAL A 47 -10.35 -3.30 8.68
C VAL A 47 -10.14 -2.13 7.71
N GLN A 48 -9.81 -0.95 8.24
CA GLN A 48 -9.52 0.21 7.38
C GLN A 48 -8.25 0.00 6.55
N VAL A 49 -7.22 -0.62 7.10
CA VAL A 49 -6.02 -0.96 6.36
C VAL A 49 -6.38 -1.87 5.18
N ARG A 50 -7.13 -2.92 5.45
CA ARG A 50 -7.55 -3.86 4.41
C ARG A 50 -8.33 -3.16 3.31
N GLN A 51 -9.26 -2.29 3.67
CA GLN A 51 -10.06 -1.56 2.70
C GLN A 51 -9.22 -0.60 1.87
N ALA A 52 -8.30 0.13 2.51
CA ALA A 52 -7.43 1.06 1.79
C ALA A 52 -6.56 0.32 0.76
N LEU A 53 -6.00 -0.83 1.15
CA LEU A 53 -5.21 -1.64 0.23
C LEU A 53 -6.07 -2.20 -0.91
N ALA A 54 -7.29 -2.64 -0.61
CA ALA A 54 -8.22 -3.12 -1.65
C ALA A 54 -8.56 -2.00 -2.63
N ASN A 55 -8.70 -0.77 -2.15
CA ASN A 55 -8.95 0.38 -3.00
C ASN A 55 -7.77 0.63 -3.96
N ILE A 56 -6.53 0.49 -3.46
CA ILE A 56 -5.35 0.61 -4.30
C ILE A 56 -5.38 -0.45 -5.41
N VAL A 57 -5.69 -1.69 -5.05
CA VAL A 57 -5.76 -2.78 -6.04
C VAL A 57 -6.82 -2.48 -7.10
N ALA A 58 -7.97 -1.95 -6.68
CA ALA A 58 -9.03 -1.59 -7.62
C ALA A 58 -8.59 -0.51 -8.61
N VAL A 59 -7.84 0.49 -8.12
CA VAL A 59 -7.33 1.55 -9.01
C VAL A 59 -6.29 0.99 -9.96
N LEU A 60 -5.38 0.15 -9.48
CA LEU A 60 -4.36 -0.48 -10.33
C LEU A 60 -5.01 -1.30 -11.46
N ALA A 61 -6.12 -1.96 -11.15
CA ALA A 61 -6.83 -2.78 -12.14
C ALA A 61 -7.32 -1.97 -13.33
N GLU A 62 -7.60 -0.67 -13.16
CA GLU A 62 -8.00 0.19 -14.26
C GLU A 62 -6.90 0.33 -15.32
N ALA A 63 -5.65 0.13 -14.93
CA ALA A 63 -4.50 0.16 -15.84
C ALA A 63 -4.06 -1.24 -16.26
N GLY A 64 -4.83 -2.27 -15.92
CA GLY A 64 -4.45 -3.65 -16.17
C GLY A 64 -3.28 -4.11 -15.30
N ALA A 65 -3.08 -3.46 -14.16
CA ALA A 65 -1.98 -3.79 -13.25
C ALA A 65 -2.51 -4.38 -11.95
N GLY A 66 -1.62 -4.95 -11.16
CA GLY A 66 -1.96 -5.56 -9.89
C GLY A 66 -0.93 -5.25 -8.82
N PRO A 67 -1.11 -5.84 -7.63
CA PRO A 67 -0.19 -5.59 -6.51
C PRO A 67 1.28 -5.84 -6.84
N GLU A 68 1.56 -6.81 -7.68
CA GLU A 68 2.94 -7.17 -8.05
C GLU A 68 3.67 -6.04 -8.78
N HIS A 69 2.95 -5.05 -9.28
CA HIS A 69 3.54 -3.91 -9.98
C HIS A 69 3.86 -2.74 -9.06
N VAL A 70 3.44 -2.79 -7.80
CA VAL A 70 3.69 -1.70 -6.85
C VAL A 70 5.17 -1.65 -6.51
N MET A 71 5.77 -0.47 -6.66
CA MET A 71 7.17 -0.27 -6.31
C MET A 71 7.34 0.49 -5.01
N ARG A 72 6.34 1.26 -4.59
CA ARG A 72 6.41 2.04 -3.34
C ARG A 72 5.02 2.23 -2.75
N LEU A 73 4.96 2.10 -1.43
CA LEU A 73 3.78 2.44 -0.64
C LEU A 73 4.21 3.42 0.44
N THR A 74 3.40 4.45 0.66
CA THR A 74 3.56 5.34 1.81
C THR A 74 2.28 5.27 2.63
N TRP A 75 2.43 5.01 3.91
CA TRP A 75 1.33 4.86 4.86
C TRP A 75 1.35 6.05 5.82
N TYR A 76 0.20 6.67 5.99
CA TYR A 76 0.00 7.74 6.95
C TYR A 76 -1.00 7.23 7.98
N VAL A 77 -0.62 7.20 9.25
CA VAL A 77 -1.50 6.73 10.32
C VAL A 77 -1.70 7.82 11.35
N THR A 78 -2.87 7.85 11.99
CA THR A 78 -3.16 8.87 13.00
C THR A 78 -2.67 8.47 14.39
N ASP A 79 -2.39 7.17 14.59
CA ASP A 79 -1.90 6.65 15.87
C ASP A 79 -0.96 5.47 15.60
N LYS A 80 0.34 5.72 15.69
CA LYS A 80 1.34 4.68 15.45
C LYS A 80 1.25 3.55 16.49
N ASN A 81 0.76 3.85 17.69
CA ASN A 81 0.66 2.83 18.72
C ASN A 81 -0.41 1.79 18.37
N GLU A 82 -1.47 2.22 17.70
CA GLU A 82 -2.50 1.30 17.21
C GLU A 82 -1.89 0.34 16.17
N TYR A 83 -1.07 0.87 15.27
CA TYR A 83 -0.37 0.07 14.29
C TYR A 83 0.62 -0.91 14.96
N LEU A 84 1.43 -0.40 15.89
CA LEU A 84 2.45 -1.22 16.56
C LEU A 84 1.84 -2.33 17.41
N ALA A 85 0.66 -2.09 17.98
CA ALA A 85 -0.02 -3.07 18.82
C ALA A 85 -0.63 -4.21 18.01
N ARG A 86 -0.78 -4.04 16.69
CA ARG A 86 -1.49 -5.01 15.84
C ARG A 86 -0.69 -5.41 14.61
N LEU A 87 0.65 -5.48 14.74
CA LEU A 87 1.53 -5.79 13.61
C LEU A 87 1.19 -7.09 12.90
N ALA A 88 0.87 -8.15 13.67
CA ALA A 88 0.56 -9.45 13.07
C ALA A 88 -0.72 -9.38 12.23
N GLU A 89 -1.74 -8.67 12.72
CA GLU A 89 -3.00 -8.52 12.01
C GLU A 89 -2.85 -7.64 10.77
N VAL A 90 -2.06 -6.58 10.87
CA VAL A 90 -1.76 -5.72 9.72
C VAL A 90 -1.01 -6.52 8.66
N GLY A 91 -0.03 -7.32 9.08
CA GLY A 91 0.72 -8.16 8.16
C GLY A 91 -0.17 -9.18 7.45
N GLN A 92 -1.14 -9.76 8.16
CA GLN A 92 -2.07 -10.71 7.54
C GLN A 92 -2.98 -9.99 6.54
N ALA A 93 -3.53 -8.83 6.91
CA ALA A 93 -4.36 -8.05 6.00
C ALA A 93 -3.57 -7.69 4.73
N TYR A 94 -2.31 -7.29 4.90
CA TYR A 94 -1.45 -6.97 3.77
C TYR A 94 -1.29 -8.17 2.84
N ARG A 95 -0.91 -9.33 3.40
CA ARG A 95 -0.70 -10.52 2.58
C ARG A 95 -1.98 -10.99 1.88
N ASP A 96 -3.12 -10.85 2.55
CA ASP A 96 -4.40 -11.25 1.96
C ASP A 96 -4.75 -10.40 0.72
N VAL A 97 -4.43 -9.11 0.74
CA VAL A 97 -4.81 -8.19 -0.32
C VAL A 97 -3.68 -8.01 -1.34
N MET A 98 -2.46 -7.86 -0.89
CA MET A 98 -1.30 -7.52 -1.74
C MET A 98 -0.45 -8.74 -2.08
N GLY A 99 -0.70 -9.88 -1.44
CA GLY A 99 0.15 -11.04 -1.62
C GLY A 99 1.51 -10.87 -0.94
N ARG A 100 2.46 -11.70 -1.32
CA ARG A 100 3.81 -11.66 -0.74
C ARG A 100 4.74 -10.78 -1.56
N HIS A 101 4.26 -9.61 -1.91
CA HIS A 101 5.02 -8.60 -2.62
C HIS A 101 5.32 -7.47 -1.65
N PHE A 102 6.59 -7.26 -1.33
CA PHE A 102 7.00 -6.29 -0.31
C PHE A 102 7.89 -5.21 -0.94
N PRO A 103 7.27 -4.17 -1.52
CA PRO A 103 8.03 -3.10 -2.16
C PRO A 103 8.65 -2.16 -1.13
N ALA A 104 9.23 -1.06 -1.60
CA ALA A 104 9.71 -0.02 -0.72
C ALA A 104 8.52 0.56 0.04
N MET A 105 8.66 0.72 1.35
CA MET A 105 7.56 1.22 2.20
C MET A 105 8.07 2.23 3.20
N THR A 106 7.25 3.25 3.44
CA THR A 106 7.44 4.22 4.50
C THR A 106 6.13 4.31 5.26
N LEU A 107 6.19 4.38 6.59
CA LEU A 107 5.01 4.57 7.42
C LEU A 107 5.32 5.66 8.43
N VAL A 108 4.45 6.68 8.51
CA VAL A 108 4.63 7.80 9.42
C VAL A 108 3.30 8.13 10.10
N GLN A 109 3.39 8.62 11.33
CA GLN A 109 2.23 9.17 12.01
C GLN A 109 2.05 10.63 11.59
N VAL A 110 0.81 11.00 11.32
CA VAL A 110 0.45 12.37 10.98
C VAL A 110 -0.50 12.93 12.05
N ALA A 111 -0.60 14.26 12.11
CA ALA A 111 -1.44 14.91 13.11
C ALA A 111 -2.92 14.61 12.88
N ALA A 112 -3.36 14.49 11.61
CA ALA A 112 -4.73 14.19 11.26
C ALA A 112 -4.80 13.82 9.80
N LEU A 113 -5.85 13.10 9.43
CA LEU A 113 -6.23 12.90 8.04
C LEU A 113 -7.43 13.79 7.75
N VAL A 114 -7.71 14.03 6.46
CA VAL A 114 -8.75 14.97 6.10
C VAL A 114 -10.13 14.49 6.56
N GLU A 115 -10.39 13.17 6.43
CA GLU A 115 -11.64 12.60 6.92
C GLU A 115 -11.49 12.19 8.38
N ASP A 116 -12.37 12.68 9.25
CA ASP A 116 -12.26 12.46 10.69
C ASP A 116 -12.26 10.99 11.09
N ARG A 117 -12.98 10.14 10.37
CA ARG A 117 -13.06 8.71 10.70
C ARG A 117 -11.87 7.93 10.17
N ALA A 118 -11.06 8.50 9.28
CA ALA A 118 -9.93 7.79 8.69
C ALA A 118 -8.82 7.63 9.74
N LYS A 119 -8.33 6.40 9.87
CA LYS A 119 -7.20 6.06 10.76
C LYS A 119 -5.94 5.78 9.98
N VAL A 120 -6.06 5.56 8.67
CA VAL A 120 -4.93 5.26 7.79
C VAL A 120 -5.22 5.79 6.41
N GLU A 121 -4.16 6.25 5.75
CA GLU A 121 -4.20 6.60 4.33
C GLU A 121 -2.96 6.01 3.69
N ILE A 122 -3.11 5.38 2.52
CA ILE A 122 -2.01 4.70 1.84
C ILE A 122 -2.00 5.15 0.39
N GLU A 123 -0.85 5.59 -0.09
CA GLU A 123 -0.65 5.93 -1.50
C GLU A 123 0.33 4.95 -2.12
N ALA A 124 0.27 4.81 -3.43
CA ALA A 124 1.11 3.83 -4.12
C ALA A 124 1.68 4.41 -5.41
N THR A 125 2.88 3.95 -5.75
CA THR A 125 3.47 4.14 -7.06
C THR A 125 3.74 2.75 -7.63
N ALA A 126 3.32 2.51 -8.85
CA ALA A 126 3.51 1.22 -9.51
C ALA A 126 4.12 1.41 -10.88
N VAL A 127 4.72 0.34 -11.40
CA VAL A 127 5.34 0.36 -12.73
C VAL A 127 4.88 -0.90 -13.46
N ALA A 128 4.13 -0.72 -14.54
CA ALA A 128 3.70 -1.81 -15.40
C ALA A 128 4.71 -2.01 -16.52
N ALA A 129 4.70 -3.19 -17.12
CA ALA A 129 5.65 -3.50 -18.17
C ALA A 129 5.54 -2.50 -19.33
N ALA A 130 6.67 -2.03 -19.82
CA ALA A 130 6.72 -1.16 -21.00
C ALA A 130 6.17 -1.92 -22.20
N GLY A 131 5.34 -1.26 -23.00
CA GLY A 131 4.76 -1.87 -24.18
C GLY A 131 3.64 -2.83 -23.90
N GLY A 132 3.29 -2.99 -22.64
CA GLY A 132 2.13 -3.77 -22.27
C GLY A 132 0.91 -3.09 -22.84
N ARG A 133 0.12 -3.82 -23.55
CA ARG A 133 -0.82 -3.23 -24.11
C ARG A 133 -1.90 -3.28 -23.63
N SER A 134 -2.16 -3.17 -23.26
CA SER A 134 -2.86 -3.08 -22.70
C SER A 134 -3.86 -2.73 -22.72
N GLY A 135 -4.27 -2.86 -22.62
CA GLY A 135 -5.08 -2.56 -22.55
C GLY A 135 -5.86 -2.10 -23.20
N ARG A 136 -5.74 -2.19 -23.58
CA ARG A 136 -6.25 -1.80 -23.96
C ARG A 136 -7.02 -2.27 -23.95
#